data_4122a3e9ffb914f46ab851e103b7de11
#
_entry.id   4122a3e9ffb914f46ab851e103b7de11
#
_cell.length_a   1.000
_cell.length_b   1.000
_cell.length_c   1.000
_cell.angle_alpha   90.00
_cell.angle_beta   90.00
_cell.angle_gamma   90.00
#
_symmetry.space_group_name_H-M   'P 1'
#
loop_
_entity.id
_entity.type
_entity.pdbx_description
1 polymer ?
#
loop_
_entity_poly.entity_id
_entity_poly.type
_entity_poly.pdbx_seq_one_letter_code
_entity_poly.pdbx_strand_id
1 'polypeptide(L)'
;AGEDGIDVLGRVIAAKKGKGLPPLVGRGFDKSVDGLTYTAAIDGKIERHKNRIIILPILEINGDVDVGTGNIDFVGDVVIHGSVKTGARIRAAKSITIDGVCEGCVLEAGNDLILRNGMIGMGKARIIVKGNLFAKFMEYTDVEVDGFVEADSAINCNVVSNDKVIFNGGHASIVGGKVYGCAGIEVQNLGNDAFIKTEVHVGVHKKIKIKIAELEKLVDQKQMLLNNINAGIKQIEQMMGSAADGM
;
A
#
# COMPACT_ATOMS: atom_id res chain seq x y z
N ALA A 1 -28.97 -29.06 -19.91
CA ALA A 1 -30.34 -29.43 -20.33
C ALA A 1 -30.41 -30.96 -20.38
N GLY A 2 -31.47 -31.55 -19.87
CA GLY A 2 -31.65 -33.00 -20.02
C GLY A 2 -31.97 -33.34 -21.48
N GLU A 3 -31.63 -34.55 -21.88
CA GLU A 3 -31.99 -35.09 -23.19
C GLU A 3 -33.33 -35.87 -23.07
N ASP A 4 -34.14 -35.84 -24.15
CA ASP A 4 -35.37 -36.59 -24.18
C ASP A 4 -35.08 -38.08 -24.10
N GLY A 5 -35.82 -38.78 -23.24
CA GLY A 5 -35.74 -40.24 -23.11
C GLY A 5 -36.76 -40.92 -24.00
N ILE A 6 -36.67 -42.25 -24.15
CA ILE A 6 -37.63 -43.08 -24.85
C ILE A 6 -38.13 -44.15 -23.85
N ASP A 7 -39.45 -44.36 -23.76
CA ASP A 7 -40.06 -45.43 -22.98
C ASP A 7 -39.91 -46.78 -23.66
N VAL A 8 -40.25 -47.86 -22.95
CA VAL A 8 -40.17 -49.23 -23.47
C VAL A 8 -41.14 -49.52 -24.64
N LEU A 9 -42.05 -48.61 -24.94
CA LEU A 9 -43.00 -48.64 -26.05
C LEU A 9 -42.61 -47.73 -27.21
N GLY A 10 -41.40 -47.13 -27.16
CA GLY A 10 -40.87 -46.23 -28.18
C GLY A 10 -41.42 -44.79 -28.12
N ARG A 11 -42.09 -44.38 -27.06
CA ARG A 11 -42.62 -43.01 -26.90
C ARG A 11 -41.58 -42.10 -26.31
N VAL A 12 -41.48 -40.90 -26.86
CA VAL A 12 -40.60 -39.87 -26.36
C VAL A 12 -41.05 -39.35 -25.00
N ILE A 13 -40.20 -39.45 -23.99
CA ILE A 13 -40.36 -38.83 -22.69
C ILE A 13 -39.59 -37.51 -22.73
N ALA A 14 -40.30 -36.40 -22.83
CA ALA A 14 -39.69 -35.07 -22.89
C ALA A 14 -38.84 -34.78 -21.63
N ALA A 15 -37.63 -34.33 -21.85
CA ALA A 15 -36.75 -33.91 -20.77
C ALA A 15 -37.37 -32.71 -20.00
N LYS A 16 -37.28 -32.73 -18.68
CA LYS A 16 -37.64 -31.56 -17.89
C LYS A 16 -36.66 -30.43 -18.14
N LYS A 17 -37.15 -29.31 -18.63
CA LYS A 17 -36.28 -28.11 -18.77
C LYS A 17 -35.69 -27.75 -17.42
N GLY A 18 -34.38 -27.71 -17.34
CA GLY A 18 -33.68 -27.24 -16.16
C GLY A 18 -34.06 -25.78 -15.82
N LYS A 19 -34.09 -25.47 -14.56
CA LYS A 19 -34.22 -24.05 -14.14
C LYS A 19 -32.91 -23.34 -14.47
N GLY A 20 -32.98 -22.24 -15.21
CA GLY A 20 -31.85 -21.37 -15.45
C GLY A 20 -31.27 -20.90 -14.11
N LEU A 21 -29.96 -20.76 -14.03
CA LEU A 21 -29.31 -20.13 -12.86
C LEU A 21 -29.79 -18.68 -12.75
N PRO A 22 -30.19 -18.23 -11.55
CA PRO A 22 -30.53 -16.83 -11.36
C PRO A 22 -29.31 -15.97 -11.67
N PRO A 23 -29.52 -14.80 -12.33
CA PRO A 23 -28.40 -13.90 -12.60
C PRO A 23 -27.75 -13.45 -11.32
N LEU A 24 -26.42 -13.30 -11.35
CA LEU A 24 -25.69 -12.72 -10.24
C LEU A 24 -26.08 -11.23 -10.11
N VAL A 25 -26.31 -10.78 -8.90
CA VAL A 25 -26.59 -9.39 -8.54
C VAL A 25 -25.51 -8.89 -7.61
N GLY A 26 -25.23 -7.57 -7.60
CA GLY A 26 -24.23 -6.99 -6.71
C GLY A 26 -23.54 -5.77 -7.30
N ARG A 27 -22.31 -5.54 -6.87
CA ARG A 27 -21.52 -4.37 -7.29
C ARG A 27 -20.04 -4.72 -7.43
N GLY A 28 -19.30 -3.88 -8.18
CA GLY A 28 -17.88 -4.01 -8.40
C GLY A 28 -17.53 -4.95 -9.56
N PHE A 29 -18.49 -5.30 -10.39
CA PHE A 29 -18.28 -6.09 -11.61
C PHE A 29 -19.20 -5.63 -12.73
N ASP A 30 -18.77 -5.85 -13.96
CA ASP A 30 -19.53 -5.66 -15.18
C ASP A 30 -20.09 -6.98 -15.68
N LYS A 31 -21.26 -6.93 -16.30
CA LYS A 31 -21.92 -8.09 -16.88
C LYS A 31 -21.86 -8.00 -18.41
N SER A 32 -21.46 -9.09 -19.07
CA SER A 32 -21.46 -9.19 -20.52
C SER A 32 -22.88 -9.11 -21.11
N VAL A 33 -22.98 -8.76 -22.39
CA VAL A 33 -24.26 -8.60 -23.10
C VAL A 33 -25.07 -9.91 -23.12
N ASP A 34 -24.39 -11.06 -23.21
CA ASP A 34 -25.03 -12.40 -23.17
C ASP A 34 -25.47 -12.81 -21.75
N GLY A 35 -25.02 -12.07 -20.73
CA GLY A 35 -25.33 -12.31 -19.32
C GLY A 35 -24.67 -13.52 -18.70
N LEU A 36 -23.71 -14.14 -19.38
CA LEU A 36 -23.03 -15.36 -18.94
C LEU A 36 -21.66 -15.09 -18.27
N THR A 37 -21.04 -13.95 -18.60
CA THR A 37 -19.73 -13.58 -18.09
C THR A 37 -19.84 -12.36 -17.17
N TYR A 38 -19.12 -12.40 -16.05
CA TYR A 38 -19.01 -11.31 -15.08
C TYR A 38 -17.54 -11.00 -14.88
N THR A 39 -17.13 -9.74 -15.14
CA THR A 39 -15.74 -9.29 -15.05
C THR A 39 -15.62 -8.30 -13.90
N ALA A 40 -14.61 -8.45 -13.04
CA ALA A 40 -14.34 -7.48 -11.99
C ALA A 40 -14.04 -6.10 -12.60
N ALA A 41 -14.75 -5.06 -12.14
CA ALA A 41 -14.53 -3.67 -12.54
C ALA A 41 -13.57 -2.95 -11.62
N ILE A 42 -13.29 -3.52 -10.44
CA ILE A 42 -12.35 -3.00 -9.44
C ILE A 42 -11.54 -4.14 -8.84
N ASP A 43 -10.31 -3.84 -8.44
CA ASP A 43 -9.49 -4.76 -7.65
C ASP A 43 -9.99 -4.81 -6.20
N GLY A 44 -10.04 -6.03 -5.61
CA GLY A 44 -10.51 -6.14 -4.24
C GLY A 44 -10.88 -7.57 -3.82
N LYS A 45 -11.43 -7.66 -2.60
CA LYS A 45 -11.94 -8.90 -2.01
C LYS A 45 -13.32 -9.23 -2.59
N ILE A 46 -13.49 -10.47 -3.03
CA ILE A 46 -14.78 -10.96 -3.52
C ILE A 46 -15.55 -11.59 -2.35
N GLU A 47 -16.72 -11.05 -2.06
CA GLU A 47 -17.68 -11.63 -1.12
C GLU A 47 -18.89 -12.19 -1.87
N ARG A 48 -19.25 -13.44 -1.58
CA ARG A 48 -20.37 -14.14 -2.20
C ARG A 48 -21.40 -14.59 -1.18
N HIS A 49 -22.64 -14.13 -1.37
CA HIS A 49 -23.81 -14.58 -0.60
C HIS A 49 -24.88 -15.09 -1.55
N LYS A 50 -25.02 -16.42 -1.71
CA LYS A 50 -25.94 -17.07 -2.68
C LYS A 50 -25.67 -16.60 -4.11
N ASN A 51 -26.58 -15.78 -4.67
CA ASN A 51 -26.46 -15.19 -6.00
C ASN A 51 -25.98 -13.73 -5.99
N ARG A 52 -25.61 -13.20 -4.80
CA ARG A 52 -25.06 -11.84 -4.68
C ARG A 52 -23.54 -11.91 -4.58
N ILE A 53 -22.87 -11.12 -5.41
CA ILE A 53 -21.42 -10.91 -5.38
C ILE A 53 -21.16 -9.43 -5.13
N ILE A 54 -20.22 -9.15 -4.24
CA ILE A 54 -19.72 -7.80 -3.97
C ILE A 54 -18.21 -7.86 -4.03
N ILE A 55 -17.59 -6.93 -4.76
CA ILE A 55 -16.15 -6.73 -4.74
C ILE A 55 -15.88 -5.48 -3.92
N LEU A 56 -15.03 -5.60 -2.91
CA LEU A 56 -14.71 -4.54 -1.95
C LEU A 56 -13.21 -4.21 -2.04
N PRO A 57 -12.83 -2.94 -2.24
CA PRO A 57 -11.42 -2.52 -2.23
C PRO A 57 -10.86 -2.42 -0.81
N ILE A 58 -11.42 -3.16 0.15
CA ILE A 58 -11.03 -3.19 1.55
C ILE A 58 -11.01 -4.64 2.06
N LEU A 59 -9.98 -4.98 2.81
CA LEU A 59 -9.85 -6.25 3.53
C LEU A 59 -10.01 -5.98 5.04
N GLU A 60 -11.12 -6.42 5.60
CA GLU A 60 -11.37 -6.36 7.05
C GLU A 60 -11.07 -7.71 7.69
N ILE A 61 -10.34 -7.68 8.82
CA ILE A 61 -9.96 -8.84 9.63
C ILE A 61 -10.43 -8.60 11.06
N ASN A 62 -11.40 -9.42 11.51
CA ASN A 62 -12.02 -9.30 12.83
C ASN A 62 -11.29 -10.17 13.87
N GLY A 63 -9.98 -9.96 14.04
CA GLY A 63 -9.19 -10.72 15.00
C GLY A 63 -7.71 -10.43 14.87
N ASP A 64 -6.92 -11.16 15.62
CA ASP A 64 -5.47 -11.02 15.59
C ASP A 64 -4.87 -11.61 14.32
N VAL A 65 -3.79 -11.02 13.85
CA VAL A 65 -2.97 -11.52 12.74
C VAL A 65 -1.67 -12.05 13.32
N ASP A 66 -1.40 -13.31 13.07
CA ASP A 66 -0.20 -14.02 13.51
C ASP A 66 0.45 -14.81 12.36
N VAL A 67 1.46 -15.60 12.67
CA VAL A 67 2.12 -16.49 11.70
C VAL A 67 1.15 -17.54 11.14
N GLY A 68 0.14 -17.94 11.90
CA GLY A 68 -0.91 -18.90 11.47
C GLY A 68 -1.86 -18.28 10.45
N THR A 69 -2.16 -16.99 10.57
CA THR A 69 -2.94 -16.22 9.58
C THR A 69 -2.14 -16.04 8.29
N GLY A 70 -0.80 -16.03 8.38
CA GLY A 70 0.11 -15.81 7.27
C GLY A 70 0.35 -14.35 6.92
N ASN A 71 1.11 -14.13 5.84
CA ASN A 71 1.38 -12.79 5.35
C ASN A 71 0.17 -12.25 4.57
N ILE A 72 -0.10 -10.97 4.72
CA ILE A 72 -1.17 -10.28 4.00
C ILE A 72 -0.55 -9.36 2.95
N ASP A 73 -0.95 -9.54 1.69
CA ASP A 73 -0.65 -8.61 0.59
C ASP A 73 -1.96 -8.29 -0.12
N PHE A 74 -2.39 -7.04 -0.06
CA PHE A 74 -3.68 -6.61 -0.56
C PHE A 74 -3.62 -5.34 -1.40
N VAL A 75 -4.37 -5.33 -2.50
CA VAL A 75 -4.40 -4.24 -3.50
C VAL A 75 -5.18 -3.00 -3.07
N GLY A 76 -5.92 -3.06 -1.95
CA GLY A 76 -6.74 -1.98 -1.41
C GLY A 76 -6.31 -1.58 0.00
N ASP A 77 -7.31 -1.20 0.79
CA ASP A 77 -7.13 -0.84 2.20
C ASP A 77 -7.23 -2.09 3.09
N VAL A 78 -6.42 -2.16 4.15
CA VAL A 78 -6.44 -3.24 5.14
C VAL A 78 -6.83 -2.68 6.50
N VAL A 79 -7.87 -3.27 7.11
CA VAL A 79 -8.31 -2.93 8.47
C VAL A 79 -8.26 -4.16 9.34
N ILE A 80 -7.53 -4.08 10.47
CA ILE A 80 -7.37 -5.18 11.42
C ILE A 80 -7.91 -4.70 12.76
N HIS A 81 -9.00 -5.32 13.23
CA HIS A 81 -9.64 -4.98 14.51
C HIS A 81 -8.96 -5.62 15.72
N GLY A 82 -8.03 -6.53 15.48
CA GLY A 82 -7.20 -7.17 16.50
C GLY A 82 -5.76 -6.63 16.53
N SER A 83 -4.89 -7.40 17.17
CA SER A 83 -3.45 -7.14 17.27
C SER A 83 -2.69 -7.85 16.14
N VAL A 84 -1.51 -7.36 15.83
CA VAL A 84 -0.59 -8.00 14.88
C VAL A 84 0.60 -8.57 15.66
N LYS A 85 0.79 -9.87 15.56
CA LYS A 85 1.80 -10.58 16.32
C LYS A 85 3.14 -10.68 15.59
N THR A 86 4.17 -10.99 16.37
CA THR A 86 5.55 -11.09 15.89
C THR A 86 5.70 -12.02 14.69
N GLY A 87 6.43 -11.54 13.68
CA GLY A 87 6.74 -12.28 12.46
C GLY A 87 5.72 -12.15 11.33
N ALA A 88 4.57 -11.53 11.57
CA ALA A 88 3.60 -11.23 10.52
C ALA A 88 4.11 -10.11 9.61
N ARG A 89 3.79 -10.21 8.32
CA ARG A 89 4.04 -9.16 7.33
C ARG A 89 2.73 -8.74 6.68
N ILE A 90 2.45 -7.45 6.71
CA ILE A 90 1.24 -6.88 6.13
C ILE A 90 1.64 -5.82 5.12
N ARG A 91 1.16 -5.98 3.90
CA ARG A 91 1.32 -5.04 2.81
C ARG A 91 -0.04 -4.64 2.27
N ALA A 92 -0.29 -3.35 2.15
CA ALA A 92 -1.44 -2.80 1.46
C ALA A 92 -0.98 -1.82 0.38
N ALA A 93 -1.57 -1.89 -0.80
CA ALA A 93 -1.29 -0.90 -1.85
C ALA A 93 -1.87 0.48 -1.51
N LYS A 94 -2.83 0.54 -0.57
CA LYS A 94 -3.40 1.77 0.00
C LYS A 94 -3.08 1.86 1.49
N SER A 95 -4.06 2.15 2.32
CA SER A 95 -3.87 2.42 3.75
C SER A 95 -4.00 1.16 4.59
N ILE A 96 -3.33 1.18 5.75
CA ILE A 96 -3.46 0.14 6.78
C ILE A 96 -3.97 0.80 8.06
N THR A 97 -5.00 0.22 8.66
CA THR A 97 -5.49 0.60 10.00
C THR A 97 -5.46 -0.61 10.92
N ILE A 98 -4.84 -0.47 12.09
CA ILE A 98 -4.75 -1.54 13.10
C ILE A 98 -5.24 -0.98 14.41
N ASP A 99 -6.29 -1.62 14.97
CA ASP A 99 -6.91 -1.20 16.22
C ASP A 99 -6.16 -1.74 17.45
N GLY A 100 -5.56 -2.93 17.34
CA GLY A 100 -4.78 -3.55 18.40
C GLY A 100 -3.32 -3.09 18.45
N VAL A 101 -2.53 -3.77 19.28
CA VAL A 101 -1.08 -3.55 19.39
C VAL A 101 -0.35 -4.34 18.32
N CYS A 102 0.65 -3.73 17.72
CA CYS A 102 1.56 -4.40 16.80
C CYS A 102 2.85 -4.84 17.52
N GLU A 103 3.24 -6.09 17.35
CA GLU A 103 4.41 -6.67 18.00
C GLU A 103 5.36 -7.23 16.93
N GLY A 104 6.62 -6.75 16.84
CA GLY A 104 7.69 -7.32 16.04
C GLY A 104 7.32 -7.72 14.58
N CYS A 105 6.48 -6.94 13.93
CA CYS A 105 5.95 -7.20 12.59
C CYS A 105 6.48 -6.21 11.54
N VAL A 106 6.24 -6.52 10.27
CA VAL A 106 6.61 -5.67 9.14
C VAL A 106 5.34 -5.12 8.50
N LEU A 107 5.25 -3.79 8.40
CA LEU A 107 4.10 -3.07 7.83
C LEU A 107 4.53 -2.23 6.64
N GLU A 108 3.89 -2.41 5.49
CA GLU A 108 4.15 -1.65 4.26
C GLU A 108 2.83 -1.05 3.75
N ALA A 109 2.65 0.26 3.81
CA ALA A 109 1.46 0.96 3.32
C ALA A 109 1.81 1.87 2.13
N GLY A 110 1.01 1.77 1.07
CA GLY A 110 1.13 2.63 -0.12
C GLY A 110 0.56 4.04 0.08
N ASN A 111 -0.32 4.22 1.08
CA ASN A 111 -0.82 5.50 1.58
C ASN A 111 -0.53 5.60 3.07
N ASP A 112 -1.53 5.85 3.89
CA ASP A 112 -1.38 6.11 5.31
C ASP A 112 -1.36 4.82 6.16
N LEU A 113 -0.67 4.87 7.28
CA LEU A 113 -0.68 3.83 8.30
C LEU A 113 -1.20 4.41 9.63
N ILE A 114 -2.23 3.77 10.19
CA ILE A 114 -2.85 4.17 11.46
C ILE A 114 -2.71 3.03 12.48
N LEU A 115 -1.91 3.25 13.52
CA LEU A 115 -1.70 2.34 14.64
C LEU A 115 -2.37 2.91 15.89
N ARG A 116 -3.64 2.55 16.14
CA ARG A 116 -4.43 3.13 17.23
C ARG A 116 -3.88 2.83 18.63
N ASN A 117 -3.25 1.68 18.79
CA ASN A 117 -2.62 1.25 20.05
C ASN A 117 -1.09 1.11 19.98
N GLY A 118 -0.46 1.53 18.84
CA GLY A 118 0.99 1.63 18.71
C GLY A 118 1.72 0.33 18.37
N MET A 119 3.07 0.39 18.46
CA MET A 119 3.98 -0.66 18.03
C MET A 119 5.06 -0.96 19.09
N ILE A 120 5.23 -2.24 19.41
CA ILE A 120 6.36 -2.78 20.20
C ILE A 120 7.25 -3.59 19.26
N GLY A 121 8.32 -2.98 18.77
CA GLY A 121 9.10 -3.54 17.67
C GLY A 121 10.03 -4.68 18.01
N MET A 122 10.47 -4.80 19.27
CA MET A 122 11.43 -5.84 19.72
C MET A 122 12.72 -5.89 18.88
N GLY A 123 13.09 -4.79 18.21
CA GLY A 123 14.24 -4.72 17.30
C GLY A 123 14.06 -5.50 15.98
N LYS A 124 12.84 -5.97 15.67
CA LYS A 124 12.50 -6.71 14.44
C LYS A 124 11.43 -6.02 13.60
N ALA A 125 10.73 -5.04 14.18
CA ALA A 125 9.68 -4.33 13.48
C ALA A 125 10.26 -3.35 12.46
N ARG A 126 9.59 -3.31 11.30
CA ARG A 126 9.86 -2.33 10.27
C ARG A 126 8.57 -1.76 9.71
N ILE A 127 8.51 -0.46 9.61
CA ILE A 127 7.39 0.30 9.06
C ILE A 127 7.88 1.05 7.83
N ILE A 128 7.20 0.87 6.69
CA ILE A 128 7.43 1.61 5.45
C ILE A 128 6.11 2.19 5.00
N VAL A 129 6.01 3.52 4.90
CA VAL A 129 4.79 4.23 4.55
C VAL A 129 5.08 5.26 3.47
N LYS A 130 4.26 5.26 2.39
CA LYS A 130 4.36 6.25 1.31
C LYS A 130 3.58 7.53 1.60
N GLY A 131 2.53 7.46 2.41
CA GLY A 131 1.79 8.59 2.94
C GLY A 131 2.25 8.97 4.34
N ASN A 132 1.32 9.08 5.27
CA ASN A 132 1.53 9.53 6.63
C ASN A 132 1.43 8.39 7.64
N LEU A 133 2.14 8.51 8.76
CA LEU A 133 2.07 7.58 9.88
C LEU A 133 1.43 8.24 11.08
N PHE A 134 0.40 7.59 11.61
CA PHE A 134 -0.24 7.94 12.88
C PHE A 134 -0.08 6.77 13.85
N ALA A 135 0.53 6.99 15.00
CA ALA A 135 0.74 5.96 15.99
C ALA A 135 0.55 6.52 17.40
N LYS A 136 -0.01 5.73 18.32
CA LYS A 136 -0.07 6.14 19.71
C LYS A 136 1.33 6.11 20.33
N PHE A 137 2.07 5.03 20.15
CA PHE A 137 3.47 4.95 20.57
C PHE A 137 4.26 4.00 19.65
N MET A 138 5.57 4.13 19.66
CA MET A 138 6.49 3.25 18.95
C MET A 138 7.68 2.92 19.85
N GLU A 139 8.05 1.64 19.92
CA GLU A 139 9.19 1.16 20.69
C GLU A 139 10.03 0.20 19.85
N TYR A 140 11.36 0.38 19.87
CA TYR A 140 12.35 -0.49 19.21
C TYR A 140 12.00 -0.81 17.73
N THR A 141 11.60 0.22 16.97
CA THR A 141 11.06 0.10 15.61
C THR A 141 11.87 0.94 14.62
N ASP A 142 12.13 0.37 13.43
CA ASP A 142 12.64 1.10 12.28
C ASP A 142 11.47 1.63 11.43
N VAL A 143 11.45 2.94 11.19
CA VAL A 143 10.33 3.65 10.55
C VAL A 143 10.85 4.49 9.38
N GLU A 144 10.34 4.25 8.20
CA GLU A 144 10.59 5.05 6.98
C GLU A 144 9.26 5.56 6.44
N VAL A 145 9.05 6.89 6.39
CA VAL A 145 7.80 7.54 5.98
C VAL A 145 8.09 8.63 4.96
N ASP A 146 7.40 8.59 3.82
CA ASP A 146 7.55 9.64 2.79
C ASP A 146 6.80 10.93 3.18
N GLY A 147 5.67 10.85 3.91
CA GLY A 147 4.95 11.96 4.50
C GLY A 147 5.38 12.28 5.93
N PHE A 148 4.45 12.82 6.72
CA PHE A 148 4.70 13.16 8.13
C PHE A 148 4.47 11.96 9.08
N VAL A 149 5.05 12.05 10.26
CA VAL A 149 4.85 11.12 11.36
C VAL A 149 4.21 11.86 12.51
N GLU A 150 3.10 11.35 13.03
CA GLU A 150 2.44 11.82 14.24
C GLU A 150 2.32 10.69 15.26
N ALA A 151 2.83 10.90 16.47
CA ALA A 151 2.74 9.92 17.55
C ALA A 151 2.77 10.60 18.93
N ASP A 152 2.39 9.87 20.00
CA ASP A 152 2.54 10.36 21.36
C ASP A 152 3.99 10.17 21.84
N SER A 153 4.63 9.04 21.52
CA SER A 153 6.00 8.79 21.96
C SER A 153 6.78 7.83 21.06
N ALA A 154 8.11 7.99 21.10
CA ALA A 154 9.04 7.05 20.46
C ALA A 154 10.19 6.69 21.43
N ILE A 155 10.37 5.38 21.65
CA ILE A 155 11.42 4.85 22.54
C ILE A 155 12.34 3.94 21.74
N ASN A 156 13.64 4.29 21.69
CA ASN A 156 14.66 3.52 20.97
C ASN A 156 14.29 3.21 19.51
N CYS A 157 13.68 4.18 18.82
CA CYS A 157 13.26 4.05 17.42
C CYS A 157 14.25 4.73 16.47
N ASN A 158 14.33 4.20 15.25
CA ASN A 158 14.95 4.89 14.12
C ASN A 158 13.85 5.40 13.20
N VAL A 159 13.54 6.68 13.27
CA VAL A 159 12.45 7.30 12.49
C VAL A 159 13.04 8.19 11.41
N VAL A 160 12.65 7.99 10.17
CA VAL A 160 12.98 8.84 9.03
C VAL A 160 11.70 9.28 8.36
N SER A 161 11.44 10.59 8.37
CA SER A 161 10.33 11.23 7.67
C SER A 161 10.85 12.21 6.63
N ASN A 162 10.28 12.18 5.44
CA ASN A 162 10.59 13.16 4.40
C ASN A 162 9.86 14.49 4.60
N ASP A 163 8.98 14.57 5.61
CA ASP A 163 8.26 15.76 6.04
C ASP A 163 8.51 16.01 7.55
N LYS A 164 7.51 16.38 8.30
CA LYS A 164 7.60 16.64 9.73
C LYS A 164 7.47 15.39 10.57
N VAL A 165 8.10 15.42 11.75
CA VAL A 165 7.85 14.46 12.83
C VAL A 165 7.25 15.20 14.00
N ILE A 166 6.05 14.84 14.40
CA ILE A 166 5.26 15.54 15.42
C ILE A 166 4.97 14.56 16.56
N PHE A 167 5.45 14.86 17.75
CA PHE A 167 5.06 14.15 18.96
C PHE A 167 4.17 15.05 19.78
N ASN A 168 2.87 14.74 19.81
CA ASN A 168 1.83 15.48 20.51
C ASN A 168 1.04 14.51 21.40
N GLY A 169 0.82 14.86 22.63
CA GLY A 169 0.11 14.04 23.60
C GLY A 169 0.44 14.51 25.00
N GLY A 170 -0.23 13.98 26.01
CA GLY A 170 0.00 14.38 27.40
C GLY A 170 1.41 14.14 27.93
N HIS A 171 2.17 13.25 27.27
CA HIS A 171 3.56 12.89 27.60
C HIS A 171 4.42 12.73 26.35
N ALA A 172 4.22 13.63 25.37
CA ALA A 172 4.94 13.58 24.10
C ALA A 172 6.46 13.57 24.34
N SER A 173 7.11 12.46 23.89
CA SER A 173 8.53 12.26 24.19
C SER A 173 9.26 11.44 23.12
N ILE A 174 10.53 11.78 22.94
CA ILE A 174 11.50 10.99 22.18
C ILE A 174 12.61 10.57 23.16
N VAL A 175 12.80 9.27 23.34
CA VAL A 175 13.82 8.72 24.25
C VAL A 175 14.62 7.64 23.52
N GLY A 176 15.89 7.88 23.32
CA GLY A 176 16.79 6.95 22.63
C GLY A 176 16.54 6.86 21.11
N GLY A 177 17.49 6.24 20.42
CA GLY A 177 17.41 6.05 18.97
C GLY A 177 17.73 7.31 18.15
N LYS A 178 17.22 7.34 16.91
CA LYS A 178 17.49 8.43 15.95
C LYS A 178 16.22 8.88 15.27
N VAL A 179 15.95 10.17 15.25
CA VAL A 179 14.78 10.75 14.59
C VAL A 179 15.23 11.78 13.56
N TYR A 180 14.81 11.60 12.33
CA TYR A 180 15.01 12.51 11.20
C TYR A 180 13.68 13.05 10.72
N GLY A 181 13.51 14.37 10.74
CA GLY A 181 12.37 15.06 10.11
C GLY A 181 12.88 16.07 9.09
N CYS A 182 12.62 15.86 7.79
CA CYS A 182 13.11 16.77 6.76
C CYS A 182 12.61 18.19 6.93
N ALA A 183 11.33 18.37 7.23
CA ALA A 183 10.71 19.69 7.40
C ALA A 183 10.72 20.19 8.85
N GLY A 184 11.01 19.32 9.83
CA GLY A 184 11.08 19.69 11.23
C GLY A 184 10.71 18.57 12.18
N ILE A 185 10.98 18.80 13.47
CA ILE A 185 10.60 17.91 14.57
C ILE A 185 9.96 18.76 15.66
N GLU A 186 8.75 18.37 16.05
CA GLU A 186 7.99 19.00 17.13
C GLU A 186 7.80 17.98 18.26
N VAL A 187 8.27 18.29 19.47
CA VAL A 187 8.18 17.39 20.64
C VAL A 187 8.21 18.19 21.93
N GLN A 188 7.52 17.71 22.98
CA GLN A 188 7.54 18.36 24.30
C GLN A 188 8.77 17.96 25.08
N ASN A 189 9.12 16.67 25.11
CA ASN A 189 10.23 16.15 25.91
C ASN A 189 11.22 15.39 25.01
N LEU A 190 12.49 15.79 25.07
CA LEU A 190 13.58 15.16 24.34
C LEU A 190 14.59 14.54 25.32
N GLY A 191 14.76 13.22 25.24
CA GLY A 191 15.60 12.48 26.17
C GLY A 191 14.89 12.14 27.48
N ASN A 192 15.67 11.63 28.44
CA ASN A 192 15.22 11.33 29.80
C ASN A 192 16.37 11.46 30.81
N ASP A 193 16.06 11.39 32.10
CA ASP A 193 17.03 11.50 33.20
C ASP A 193 18.01 10.30 33.28
N ALA A 194 17.73 9.22 32.57
CA ALA A 194 18.63 8.06 32.49
C ALA A 194 19.75 8.23 31.46
N PHE A 195 19.88 9.41 30.85
CA PHE A 195 20.92 9.76 29.87
C PHE A 195 20.99 8.83 28.66
N ILE A 196 19.86 8.28 28.22
CA ILE A 196 19.79 7.44 27.03
C ILE A 196 20.11 8.31 25.80
N LYS A 197 21.10 7.90 25.02
CA LYS A 197 21.55 8.64 23.84
C LYS A 197 20.40 8.80 22.85
N THR A 198 19.97 10.03 22.61
CA THR A 198 18.91 10.41 21.68
C THR A 198 19.49 11.33 20.62
N GLU A 199 19.38 10.94 19.34
CA GLU A 199 19.85 11.74 18.22
C GLU A 199 18.66 12.29 17.42
N VAL A 200 18.62 13.61 17.24
CA VAL A 200 17.61 14.27 16.40
C VAL A 200 18.26 15.05 15.28
N HIS A 201 17.72 14.96 14.10
CA HIS A 201 18.24 15.60 12.90
C HIS A 201 17.13 16.24 12.12
N VAL A 202 17.36 17.44 11.62
CA VAL A 202 16.43 18.19 10.78
C VAL A 202 17.09 18.49 9.43
N GLY A 203 16.29 18.57 8.39
CA GLY A 203 16.73 18.79 7.02
C GLY A 203 16.90 17.52 6.21
N VAL A 204 17.42 17.65 4.99
CA VAL A 204 17.44 16.54 4.03
C VAL A 204 18.35 15.41 4.47
N HIS A 205 17.78 14.23 4.66
CA HIS A 205 18.52 13.02 5.02
C HIS A 205 19.55 12.64 3.94
N LYS A 206 20.73 12.13 4.36
CA LYS A 206 21.82 11.80 3.45
C LYS A 206 21.41 10.87 2.29
N LYS A 207 20.57 9.87 2.55
CA LYS A 207 20.04 8.95 1.51
C LYS A 207 19.26 9.71 0.43
N ILE A 208 18.47 10.72 0.84
CA ILE A 208 17.67 11.54 -0.08
C ILE A 208 18.59 12.41 -0.93
N LYS A 209 19.62 13.04 -0.35
CA LYS A 209 20.61 13.82 -1.10
C LYS A 209 21.30 12.99 -2.19
N ILE A 210 21.70 11.75 -1.84
CA ILE A 210 22.30 10.81 -2.80
C ILE A 210 21.29 10.51 -3.92
N LYS A 211 20.05 10.22 -3.56
CA LYS A 211 19.01 9.89 -4.54
C LYS A 211 18.66 11.05 -5.47
N ILE A 212 18.63 12.29 -4.95
CA ILE A 212 18.46 13.50 -5.75
C ILE A 212 19.58 13.59 -6.77
N ALA A 213 20.85 13.49 -6.35
CA ALA A 213 21.98 13.58 -7.26
C ALA A 213 21.99 12.48 -8.35
N GLU A 214 21.57 11.26 -8.02
CA GLU A 214 21.38 10.19 -9.01
C GLU A 214 20.29 10.52 -10.03
N LEU A 215 19.15 11.05 -9.57
CA LEU A 215 18.03 11.40 -10.43
C LEU A 215 18.37 12.59 -11.32
N GLU A 216 19.05 13.62 -10.82
CA GLU A 216 19.55 14.77 -11.59
C GLU A 216 20.45 14.29 -12.74
N LYS A 217 21.42 13.40 -12.42
CA LYS A 217 22.28 12.82 -13.46
C LYS A 217 21.51 12.05 -14.53
N LEU A 218 20.47 11.31 -14.13
CA LEU A 218 19.62 10.57 -15.07
C LEU A 218 18.79 11.51 -15.96
N VAL A 219 18.28 12.61 -15.39
CA VAL A 219 17.55 13.65 -16.14
C VAL A 219 18.46 14.26 -17.20
N ASP A 220 19.69 14.64 -16.83
CA ASP A 220 20.67 15.22 -17.77
C ASP A 220 21.00 14.26 -18.92
N GLN A 221 21.20 12.95 -18.61
CA GLN A 221 21.43 11.94 -19.63
C GLN A 221 20.25 11.82 -20.60
N LYS A 222 19.01 11.80 -20.07
CA LYS A 222 17.79 11.71 -20.90
C LYS A 222 17.59 12.97 -21.75
N GLN A 223 17.91 14.14 -21.20
CA GLN A 223 17.83 15.39 -21.92
C GLN A 223 18.83 15.45 -23.08
N MET A 224 20.07 14.99 -22.87
CA MET A 224 21.07 14.87 -23.95
C MET A 224 20.59 13.92 -25.05
N LEU A 225 20.03 12.78 -24.70
CA LEU A 225 19.49 11.83 -25.67
C LEU A 225 18.35 12.43 -26.48
N LEU A 226 17.43 13.14 -25.81
CA LEU A 226 16.32 13.84 -26.46
C LEU A 226 16.81 14.88 -27.46
N ASN A 227 17.81 15.70 -27.08
CA ASN A 227 18.40 16.68 -27.93
C ASN A 227 19.07 16.07 -29.19
N ASN A 228 19.77 14.92 -29.03
CA ASN A 228 20.38 14.21 -30.13
C ASN A 228 19.33 13.65 -31.12
N ILE A 229 18.24 13.09 -30.58
CA ILE A 229 17.13 12.57 -31.39
C ILE A 229 16.48 13.72 -32.18
N ASN A 230 16.19 14.86 -31.52
CA ASN A 230 15.59 16.00 -32.16
C ASN A 230 16.50 16.59 -33.24
N ALA A 231 17.82 16.63 -33.02
CA ALA A 231 18.79 17.05 -34.03
C ALA A 231 18.78 16.12 -35.25
N GLY A 232 18.73 14.80 -35.01
CA GLY A 232 18.61 13.79 -36.07
C GLY A 232 17.31 13.91 -36.87
N ILE A 233 16.19 14.16 -36.23
CA ILE A 233 14.89 14.40 -36.89
C ILE A 233 14.99 15.62 -37.80
N LYS A 234 15.51 16.76 -37.29
CA LYS A 234 15.67 17.96 -38.09
C LYS A 234 16.56 17.74 -39.34
N GLN A 235 17.63 16.97 -39.21
CA GLN A 235 18.50 16.64 -40.35
C GLN A 235 17.75 15.83 -41.44
N ILE A 236 16.95 14.84 -41.01
CA ILE A 236 16.14 14.02 -41.92
C ILE A 236 15.09 14.91 -42.64
N GLU A 237 14.39 15.77 -41.89
CA GLU A 237 13.40 16.71 -42.45
C GLU A 237 14.02 17.62 -43.49
N GLN A 238 15.23 18.15 -43.23
CA GLN A 238 15.96 18.99 -44.18
C GLN A 238 16.37 18.22 -45.46
N MET A 239 16.81 16.97 -45.31
CA MET A 239 17.15 16.12 -46.46
C MET A 239 15.90 15.77 -47.28
N MET A 240 14.76 15.50 -46.64
CA MET A 240 13.52 15.23 -47.36
C MET A 240 12.95 16.49 -48.05
N GLY A 241 13.08 17.69 -47.45
CA GLY A 241 12.67 18.95 -48.04
C GLY A 241 13.50 19.30 -49.28
N SER A 242 14.83 19.14 -49.21
CA SER A 242 15.70 19.39 -50.36
C SER A 242 15.55 18.39 -51.51
N ALA A 243 15.04 17.16 -51.22
CA ALA A 243 14.73 16.20 -52.29
C ALA A 243 13.38 16.50 -53.00
N ALA A 244 12.46 17.22 -52.36
CA ALA A 244 11.19 17.60 -52.95
C ALA A 244 11.29 18.85 -53.86
N ASP A 245 12.25 19.72 -53.62
CA ASP A 245 12.47 20.95 -54.43
C ASP A 245 13.37 20.71 -55.70
N GLY A 246 13.84 19.46 -55.88
CA GLY A 246 14.70 19.09 -57.04
C GLY A 246 14.00 18.30 -58.14
N MET A 247 12.66 18.14 -58.10
CA MET A 247 11.84 17.60 -59.18
C MET A 247 11.00 18.72 -59.78
#